data_8270bbff5e35c961a6bce0f9d37d7d08
#
_entry.id   8270bbff5e35c961a6bce0f9d37d7d08
#
_cell.length_a   1.000
_cell.length_b   1.000
_cell.length_c   1.000
_cell.angle_alpha   90.00
_cell.angle_beta   90.00
_cell.angle_gamma   90.00
#
_symmetry.space_group_name_H-M   'P 1'
#
loop_
_entity.id
_entity.type
_entity.pdbx_description
1 polymer ?
#
loop_
_entity_poly.entity_id
_entity_poly.type
_entity_poly.pdbx_seq_one_letter_code
_entity_poly.pdbx_strand_id
1 'polypeptide(L)'
;MRKKEPLLPVLILGLLAFTVLWPLWFTVGGALMASDELTAALGPALLDTADGGYAVWTILPSWPTLQPLAELLLDTPQFFSVFWNTCLLAFAQIAGQLVVAAPASWAFAKLRFAGRRFLLLGYIALMVLPFQVLMVPNYLIATRLGIYDTPLSVI
;
A
#
# COMPACT_ATOMS: atom_id res chain seq x y z
N MET A 1 -30.21 -26.04 -18.66
CA MET A 1 -29.36 -25.60 -19.78
C MET A 1 -28.16 -24.86 -19.19
N ARG A 2 -26.98 -25.47 -19.12
CA ARG A 2 -25.72 -24.82 -18.71
C ARG A 2 -25.32 -23.87 -19.84
N LYS A 3 -25.44 -22.54 -19.63
CA LYS A 3 -24.86 -21.55 -20.52
C LYS A 3 -23.37 -21.86 -20.65
N LYS A 4 -22.90 -22.16 -21.85
CA LYS A 4 -21.45 -22.26 -22.13
C LYS A 4 -20.88 -20.86 -21.90
N GLU A 5 -20.19 -20.67 -20.77
CA GLU A 5 -19.44 -19.43 -20.53
C GLU A 5 -18.47 -19.23 -21.69
N PRO A 6 -18.40 -18.04 -22.27
CA PRO A 6 -17.49 -17.78 -23.38
C PRO A 6 -16.05 -17.96 -22.90
N LEU A 7 -15.34 -18.92 -23.48
CA LEU A 7 -13.95 -19.28 -23.12
C LEU A 7 -12.98 -18.09 -23.24
N LEU A 8 -13.22 -17.20 -24.18
CA LEU A 8 -12.36 -16.04 -24.45
C LEU A 8 -12.19 -15.10 -23.26
N PRO A 9 -13.26 -14.58 -22.62
CA PRO A 9 -13.11 -13.73 -21.43
C PRO A 9 -12.48 -14.47 -20.25
N VAL A 10 -12.71 -15.76 -20.09
CA VAL A 10 -12.07 -16.56 -19.04
C VAL A 10 -10.55 -16.65 -19.26
N LEU A 11 -10.10 -16.82 -20.49
CA LEU A 11 -8.69 -16.83 -20.84
C LEU A 11 -8.05 -15.45 -20.64
N ILE A 12 -8.71 -14.38 -21.05
CA ILE A 12 -8.22 -13.01 -20.86
C ILE A 12 -8.09 -12.69 -19.37
N LEU A 13 -9.12 -12.99 -18.58
CA LEU A 13 -9.09 -12.77 -17.13
C LEU A 13 -8.04 -13.64 -16.44
N GLY A 14 -7.86 -14.88 -16.88
CA GLY A 14 -6.81 -15.77 -16.39
C GLY A 14 -5.41 -15.24 -16.68
N LEU A 15 -5.17 -14.71 -17.87
CA LEU A 15 -3.89 -14.11 -18.24
C LEU A 15 -3.63 -12.83 -17.41
N LEU A 16 -4.64 -11.97 -17.24
CA LEU A 16 -4.52 -10.77 -16.42
C LEU A 16 -4.25 -11.14 -14.95
N ALA A 17 -4.97 -12.12 -14.41
CA ALA A 17 -4.76 -12.60 -13.05
C ALA A 17 -3.32 -13.14 -12.88
N PHE A 18 -2.83 -13.93 -13.84
CA PHE A 18 -1.46 -14.43 -13.80
C PHE A 18 -0.44 -13.28 -13.81
N THR A 19 -0.62 -12.28 -14.68
CA THR A 19 0.29 -11.13 -14.77
C THR A 19 0.33 -10.33 -13.46
N VAL A 20 -0.82 -10.16 -12.78
CA VAL A 20 -0.91 -9.46 -11.50
C VAL A 20 -0.34 -10.29 -10.35
N LEU A 21 -0.55 -11.60 -10.35
CA LEU A 21 -0.08 -12.51 -9.29
C LEU A 21 1.41 -12.84 -9.42
N TRP A 22 1.99 -12.72 -10.61
CA TRP A 22 3.39 -13.04 -10.86
C TRP A 22 4.39 -12.30 -9.96
N PRO A 23 4.33 -10.95 -9.82
CA PRO A 23 5.22 -10.22 -8.92
C PRO A 23 5.05 -10.62 -7.46
N LEU A 24 3.81 -10.93 -7.03
CA LEU A 24 3.54 -11.39 -5.66
C LEU A 24 4.16 -12.76 -5.41
N TRP A 25 4.03 -13.67 -6.37
CA TRP A 25 4.66 -14.98 -6.29
C TRP A 25 6.19 -14.88 -6.21
N PHE A 26 6.78 -14.03 -7.05
CA PHE A 26 8.21 -13.77 -7.05
C PHE A 26 8.70 -13.18 -5.71
N THR A 27 7.93 -12.26 -5.14
CA THR A 27 8.24 -11.67 -3.82
C THR A 27 8.22 -12.72 -2.70
N VAL A 28 7.20 -13.59 -2.69
CA VAL A 28 7.10 -14.67 -1.69
C VAL A 28 8.22 -15.69 -1.88
N GLY A 29 8.52 -16.08 -3.11
CA GLY A 29 9.62 -16.98 -3.42
C GLY A 29 10.98 -16.41 -3.02
N GLY A 30 11.23 -15.14 -3.36
CA GLY A 30 12.47 -14.44 -2.97
C GLY A 30 12.63 -14.24 -1.46
N ALA A 31 11.53 -14.04 -0.73
CA ALA A 31 11.57 -13.96 0.73
C ALA A 31 12.00 -15.25 1.44
N LEU A 32 11.93 -16.38 0.73
CA LEU A 32 12.36 -17.69 1.21
C LEU A 32 13.70 -18.15 0.64
N MET A 33 14.35 -17.31 -0.21
CA MET A 33 15.69 -17.59 -0.77
C MET A 33 16.76 -17.12 0.21
N ALA A 34 17.84 -17.89 0.31
CA ALA A 34 19.03 -17.44 1.03
C ALA A 34 19.65 -16.23 0.34
N SER A 35 20.31 -15.36 1.11
CA SER A 35 20.87 -14.09 0.60
C SER A 35 21.91 -14.28 -0.51
N ASP A 36 22.69 -15.35 -0.44
CA ASP A 36 23.67 -15.75 -1.46
C ASP A 36 22.99 -16.24 -2.76
N GLU A 37 21.92 -17.02 -2.66
CA GLU A 37 21.13 -17.46 -3.82
C GLU A 37 20.45 -16.25 -4.51
N LEU A 38 19.89 -15.33 -3.71
CA LEU A 38 19.24 -14.12 -4.25
C LEU A 38 20.25 -13.20 -4.93
N THR A 39 21.43 -13.01 -4.34
CA THR A 39 22.53 -12.21 -4.93
C THR A 39 23.11 -12.87 -6.18
N ALA A 40 23.20 -14.18 -6.23
CA ALA A 40 23.61 -14.90 -7.43
C ALA A 40 22.59 -14.78 -8.57
N ALA A 41 21.29 -14.81 -8.25
CA ALA A 41 20.21 -14.72 -9.23
C ALA A 41 19.99 -13.29 -9.77
N LEU A 42 19.99 -12.28 -8.91
CA LEU A 42 19.64 -10.90 -9.26
C LEU A 42 20.86 -9.97 -9.35
N GLY A 43 21.95 -10.31 -8.64
CA GLY A 43 23.16 -9.49 -8.59
C GLY A 43 23.70 -9.06 -9.95
N PRO A 44 23.81 -9.97 -10.95
CA PRO A 44 24.28 -9.60 -12.28
C PRO A 44 23.47 -8.51 -12.98
N ALA A 45 22.15 -8.41 -12.67
CA ALA A 45 21.27 -7.41 -13.26
C ALA A 45 21.19 -6.12 -12.42
N LEU A 46 21.48 -6.19 -11.12
CA LEU A 46 21.41 -5.03 -10.20
C LEU A 46 22.77 -4.32 -10.06
N LEU A 47 23.86 -5.08 -10.18
CA LEU A 47 25.20 -4.53 -10.18
C LEU A 47 25.52 -4.13 -11.62
N ASP A 48 25.78 -2.84 -11.82
CA ASP A 48 26.14 -2.24 -13.13
C ASP A 48 27.55 -2.74 -13.54
N THR A 49 27.65 -4.05 -13.81
CA THR A 49 28.87 -4.68 -14.28
C THR A 49 28.97 -4.47 -15.78
N ALA A 50 30.14 -4.06 -16.25
CA ALA A 50 30.42 -3.75 -17.66
C ALA A 50 30.06 -4.88 -18.65
N ASP A 51 29.80 -6.08 -18.18
CA ASP A 51 29.45 -7.27 -18.97
C ASP A 51 27.93 -7.49 -19.15
N GLY A 52 27.06 -6.59 -18.64
CA GLY A 52 25.62 -6.63 -18.87
C GLY A 52 24.97 -7.96 -18.46
N GLY A 53 25.10 -8.34 -17.22
CA GLY A 53 24.52 -9.59 -16.71
C GLY A 53 23.00 -9.58 -16.71
N TYR A 54 22.39 -10.72 -17.03
CA TYR A 54 20.93 -10.90 -16.98
C TYR A 54 20.52 -11.52 -15.63
N ALA A 55 19.37 -11.10 -15.11
CA ALA A 55 18.78 -11.75 -13.96
C ALA A 55 18.37 -13.19 -14.30
N VAL A 56 18.72 -14.11 -13.46
CA VAL A 56 18.23 -15.49 -13.55
C VAL A 56 16.92 -15.57 -12.73
N TRP A 57 15.81 -15.75 -13.44
CA TRP A 57 14.50 -15.84 -12.82
C TRP A 57 14.29 -17.23 -12.21
N THR A 58 14.61 -17.39 -10.95
CA THR A 58 14.29 -18.57 -10.17
C THR A 58 12.91 -18.41 -9.54
N ILE A 59 11.97 -19.30 -9.90
CA ILE A 59 10.58 -19.26 -9.45
C ILE A 59 10.44 -19.84 -8.02
N LEU A 60 11.31 -20.78 -7.68
CA LEU A 60 11.33 -21.49 -6.40
C LEU A 60 12.74 -21.47 -5.84
N PRO A 61 12.90 -21.26 -4.53
CA PRO A 61 14.19 -21.38 -3.86
C PRO A 61 14.71 -22.82 -3.95
N SER A 62 16.01 -22.99 -4.16
CA SER A 62 16.67 -24.31 -4.14
C SER A 62 16.56 -24.92 -2.74
N TRP A 63 16.71 -24.10 -1.69
CA TRP A 63 16.53 -24.46 -0.29
C TRP A 63 15.71 -23.38 0.41
N PRO A 64 14.41 -23.60 0.68
CA PRO A 64 13.60 -22.62 1.40
C PRO A 64 14.18 -22.36 2.79
N THR A 65 14.47 -21.11 3.11
CA THR A 65 14.99 -20.70 4.41
C THR A 65 14.22 -19.48 4.92
N LEU A 66 14.10 -19.37 6.25
CA LEU A 66 13.54 -18.20 6.90
C LEU A 66 14.63 -17.20 7.31
N GLN A 67 15.87 -17.44 6.92
CA GLN A 67 17.01 -16.60 7.29
C GLN A 67 16.81 -15.12 6.90
N PRO A 68 16.37 -14.76 5.68
CA PRO A 68 16.16 -13.36 5.33
C PRO A 68 15.09 -12.68 6.19
N LEU A 69 14.06 -13.42 6.57
CA LEU A 69 13.02 -12.92 7.48
C LEU A 69 13.56 -12.74 8.91
N ALA A 70 14.39 -13.68 9.38
CA ALA A 70 15.03 -13.57 10.67
C ALA A 70 16.02 -12.40 10.71
N GLU A 71 16.85 -12.22 9.69
CA GLU A 71 17.76 -11.08 9.56
C GLU A 71 16.99 -9.75 9.53
N LEU A 72 15.90 -9.66 8.74
CA LEU A 72 15.07 -8.47 8.69
C LEU A 72 14.43 -8.15 10.05
N LEU A 73 13.89 -9.16 10.73
CA LEU A 73 13.13 -8.98 11.96
C LEU A 73 14.02 -8.89 13.21
N LEU A 74 15.19 -9.53 13.23
CA LEU A 74 16.02 -9.61 14.44
C LEU A 74 17.29 -8.75 14.35
N ASP A 75 17.88 -8.63 13.16
CA ASP A 75 19.17 -7.96 12.98
C ASP A 75 19.05 -6.52 12.44
N THR A 76 17.82 -6.10 12.04
CA THR A 76 17.60 -4.77 11.49
C THR A 76 16.73 -3.91 12.43
N PRO A 77 17.32 -3.18 13.39
CA PRO A 77 16.58 -2.32 14.33
C PRO A 77 15.70 -1.27 13.64
N GLN A 78 16.14 -0.78 12.47
CA GLN A 78 15.39 0.18 11.67
C GLN A 78 14.01 -0.37 11.23
N PHE A 79 13.91 -1.67 10.96
CA PHE A 79 12.63 -2.29 10.61
C PHE A 79 11.58 -2.08 11.70
N PHE A 80 11.94 -2.33 12.96
CA PHE A 80 11.03 -2.10 14.09
C PHE A 80 10.65 -0.64 14.26
N SER A 81 11.61 0.27 14.09
CA SER A 81 11.33 1.71 14.17
C SER A 81 10.33 2.15 13.11
N VAL A 82 10.52 1.73 11.86
CA VAL A 82 9.61 2.05 10.75
C VAL A 82 8.25 1.37 10.95
N PHE A 83 8.25 0.11 11.36
CA PHE A 83 7.02 -0.66 11.61
C PHE A 83 6.17 0.01 12.70
N TRP A 84 6.76 0.31 13.87
CA TRP A 84 6.04 0.94 14.97
C TRP A 84 5.58 2.36 14.65
N ASN A 85 6.41 3.12 13.94
CA ASN A 85 6.02 4.44 13.47
C ASN A 85 4.80 4.36 12.53
N THR A 86 4.80 3.41 11.59
CA THR A 86 3.65 3.19 10.69
C THR A 86 2.41 2.74 11.46
N CYS A 87 2.55 1.82 12.41
CA CYS A 87 1.45 1.39 13.26
C CYS A 87 0.86 2.55 14.08
N LEU A 88 1.72 3.38 14.67
CA LEU A 88 1.30 4.54 15.46
C LEU A 88 0.54 5.55 14.59
N LEU A 89 1.09 5.89 13.41
CA LEU A 89 0.45 6.80 12.47
C LEU A 89 -0.90 6.26 11.99
N ALA A 90 -0.95 4.99 11.59
CA ALA A 90 -2.20 4.35 11.15
C ALA A 90 -3.26 4.34 12.25
N PHE A 91 -2.88 3.99 13.47
CA PHE A 91 -3.80 3.99 14.61
C PHE A 91 -4.31 5.40 14.94
N ALA A 92 -3.41 6.39 14.99
CA ALA A 92 -3.77 7.77 15.27
C ALA A 92 -4.70 8.34 14.19
N GLN A 93 -4.43 8.04 12.92
CA GLN A 93 -5.26 8.46 11.79
C GLN A 93 -6.65 7.82 11.85
N ILE A 94 -6.75 6.51 12.10
CA ILE A 94 -8.03 5.80 12.24
C ILE A 94 -8.82 6.38 13.44
N ALA A 95 -8.17 6.56 14.57
CA ALA A 95 -8.81 7.11 15.77
C ALA A 95 -9.32 8.54 15.53
N GLY A 96 -8.49 9.41 14.93
CA GLY A 96 -8.87 10.77 14.55
C GLY A 96 -10.06 10.80 13.60
N GLN A 97 -10.03 9.98 12.56
CA GLN A 97 -11.13 9.87 11.61
C GLN A 97 -12.42 9.40 12.28
N LEU A 98 -12.36 8.40 13.16
CA LEU A 98 -13.54 7.88 13.86
C LEU A 98 -14.14 8.95 14.81
N VAL A 99 -13.31 9.70 15.53
CA VAL A 99 -13.77 10.77 16.42
C VAL A 99 -14.55 11.84 15.68
N VAL A 100 -14.17 12.14 14.44
CA VAL A 100 -14.86 13.15 13.61
C VAL A 100 -16.01 12.52 12.81
N ALA A 101 -15.77 11.41 12.15
CA ALA A 101 -16.74 10.82 11.24
C ALA A 101 -17.94 10.17 11.93
N ALA A 102 -17.75 9.54 13.10
CA ALA A 102 -18.83 8.86 13.78
C ALA A 102 -19.91 9.85 14.30
N PRO A 103 -19.57 10.95 15.01
CA PRO A 103 -20.55 11.95 15.40
C PRO A 103 -21.19 12.67 14.19
N ALA A 104 -20.39 12.97 13.17
CA ALA A 104 -20.90 13.60 11.95
C ALA A 104 -21.93 12.72 11.25
N SER A 105 -21.61 11.44 11.04
CA SER A 105 -22.53 10.48 10.40
C SER A 105 -23.80 10.28 11.22
N TRP A 106 -23.67 10.21 12.56
CA TRP A 106 -24.83 10.13 13.46
C TRP A 106 -25.70 11.37 13.36
N ALA A 107 -25.10 12.59 13.35
CA ALA A 107 -25.83 13.84 13.19
C ALA A 107 -26.58 13.89 11.86
N PHE A 108 -25.92 13.51 10.75
CA PHE A 108 -26.55 13.41 9.45
C PHE A 108 -27.63 12.33 9.38
N ALA A 109 -27.57 11.26 10.14
CA ALA A 109 -28.57 10.21 10.14
C ALA A 109 -29.80 10.53 10.99
N LYS A 110 -29.58 11.10 12.20
CA LYS A 110 -30.58 11.21 13.25
C LYS A 110 -31.12 12.63 13.47
N LEU A 111 -30.30 13.66 13.30
CA LEU A 111 -30.71 15.02 13.58
C LEU A 111 -31.36 15.68 12.35
N ARG A 112 -32.38 16.51 12.61
CA ARG A 112 -33.02 17.36 11.63
C ARG A 112 -32.58 18.80 11.87
N PHE A 113 -31.70 19.32 11.01
CA PHE A 113 -31.20 20.68 11.11
C PHE A 113 -31.24 21.37 9.74
N ALA A 114 -31.32 22.73 9.78
CA ALA A 114 -31.33 23.52 8.55
C ALA A 114 -30.00 23.35 7.80
N GLY A 115 -30.05 23.18 6.47
CA GLY A 115 -28.86 22.99 5.65
C GLY A 115 -28.28 21.57 5.59
N ARG A 116 -28.85 20.59 6.31
CA ARG A 116 -28.39 19.18 6.31
C ARG A 116 -28.14 18.65 4.89
N ARG A 117 -29.10 18.87 3.98
CA ARG A 117 -29.02 18.36 2.60
C ARG A 117 -27.89 19.04 1.83
N PHE A 118 -27.73 20.34 2.02
CA PHE A 118 -26.66 21.11 1.38
C PHE A 118 -25.27 20.68 1.87
N LEU A 119 -25.09 20.51 3.17
CA LEU A 119 -23.85 20.02 3.76
C LEU A 119 -23.52 18.58 3.30
N LEU A 120 -24.52 17.72 3.24
CA LEU A 120 -24.32 16.34 2.74
C LEU A 120 -23.90 16.33 1.27
N LEU A 121 -24.52 17.15 0.43
CA LEU A 121 -24.13 17.29 -0.98
C LEU A 121 -22.70 17.85 -1.11
N GLY A 122 -22.34 18.84 -0.30
CA GLY A 122 -20.97 19.39 -0.25
C GLY A 122 -19.97 18.32 0.15
N TYR A 123 -20.27 17.52 1.18
CA TYR A 123 -19.42 16.40 1.58
C TYR A 123 -19.23 15.38 0.47
N ILE A 124 -20.32 14.97 -0.20
CA ILE A 124 -20.23 14.05 -1.35
C ILE A 124 -19.41 14.66 -2.49
N ALA A 125 -19.60 15.94 -2.78
CA ALA A 125 -18.82 16.64 -3.80
C ALA A 125 -17.32 16.64 -3.48
N LEU A 126 -16.94 16.87 -2.22
CA LEU A 126 -15.55 16.78 -1.76
C LEU A 126 -14.98 15.36 -1.87
N MET A 127 -15.77 14.33 -1.65
CA MET A 127 -15.32 12.93 -1.81
C MET A 127 -15.02 12.55 -3.27
N VAL A 128 -15.67 13.20 -4.23
CA VAL A 128 -15.45 12.98 -5.67
C VAL A 128 -14.20 13.73 -6.17
N LEU A 129 -13.72 14.72 -5.41
CA LEU A 129 -12.51 15.44 -5.80
C LEU A 129 -11.29 14.50 -5.79
N PRO A 130 -10.47 14.51 -6.86
CA PRO A 130 -9.21 13.79 -6.87
C PRO A 130 -8.31 14.28 -5.73
N PHE A 131 -7.63 13.34 -5.06
CA PHE A 131 -6.70 13.66 -3.97
C PHE A 131 -5.65 14.70 -4.38
N GLN A 132 -5.22 14.66 -5.64
CA GLN A 132 -4.22 15.58 -6.20
C GLN A 132 -4.64 17.05 -6.09
N VAL A 133 -5.94 17.35 -6.21
CA VAL A 133 -6.47 18.74 -6.09
C VAL A 133 -6.34 19.23 -4.65
N LEU A 134 -6.47 18.35 -3.68
CA LEU A 134 -6.39 18.69 -2.25
C LEU A 134 -4.95 18.72 -1.73
N MET A 135 -4.00 18.11 -2.45
CA MET A 135 -2.62 18.00 -2.01
C MET A 135 -1.96 19.36 -1.78
N VAL A 136 -2.09 20.29 -2.73
CA VAL A 136 -1.48 21.63 -2.64
C VAL A 136 -2.08 22.45 -1.50
N PRO A 137 -3.42 22.61 -1.37
CA PRO A 137 -4.01 23.29 -0.22
C PRO A 137 -3.60 22.69 1.13
N ASN A 138 -3.60 21.38 1.26
CA ASN A 138 -3.22 20.69 2.49
C ASN A 138 -1.75 20.97 2.85
N TYR A 139 -0.85 20.92 1.87
CA TYR A 139 0.55 21.27 2.08
C TYR A 139 0.72 22.72 2.57
N LEU A 140 0.02 23.69 1.94
CA LEU A 140 0.07 25.08 2.34
C LEU A 140 -0.46 25.32 3.76
N ILE A 141 -1.54 24.63 4.13
CA ILE A 141 -2.09 24.70 5.49
C ILE A 141 -1.10 24.12 6.49
N ALA A 142 -0.56 22.93 6.23
CA ALA A 142 0.41 22.28 7.11
C ALA A 142 1.66 23.14 7.32
N THR A 143 2.15 23.78 6.24
CA THR A 143 3.30 24.69 6.33
C THR A 143 2.98 25.95 7.14
N ARG A 144 1.80 26.55 6.94
CA ARG A 144 1.38 27.75 7.71
C ARG A 144 1.17 27.45 9.18
N LEU A 145 0.71 26.27 9.51
CA LEU A 145 0.51 25.83 10.90
C LEU A 145 1.83 25.35 11.55
N GLY A 146 2.91 25.25 10.79
CA GLY A 146 4.20 24.76 11.31
C GLY A 146 4.21 23.28 11.66
N ILE A 147 3.23 22.50 11.14
CA ILE A 147 3.12 21.05 11.36
C ILE A 147 3.67 20.23 10.20
N TYR A 148 4.18 20.88 9.17
CA TYR A 148 4.83 20.20 8.04
C TYR A 148 5.99 19.34 8.54
N ASP A 149 6.15 18.17 7.94
CA ASP A 149 7.17 17.16 8.33
C ASP A 149 7.03 16.64 9.78
N THR A 150 5.83 16.69 10.31
CA THR A 150 5.51 16.09 11.61
C THR A 150 4.40 15.03 11.47
N PRO A 151 4.26 14.08 12.42
CA PRO A 151 3.16 13.12 12.42
C PRO A 151 1.78 13.77 12.36
N LEU A 152 1.63 14.99 12.89
CA LEU A 152 0.37 15.74 12.88
C LEU A 152 -0.08 16.17 11.47
N SER A 153 0.85 16.27 10.52
CA SER A 153 0.50 16.63 9.14
C SER A 153 -0.22 15.50 8.38
N VAL A 154 -0.12 14.27 8.89
CA VAL A 154 -0.68 13.05 8.27
C VAL A 154 -1.98 12.62 8.97
N ILE A 155 -2.16 12.98 10.24
CA ILE A 155 -3.33 12.67 11.07
C ILE A 155 -4.43 13.70 10.84
#